data_6875ee0dfa9918d476ffabcdbe0985ea
#
_entry.id   6875ee0dfa9918d476ffabcdbe0985ea
#
_cell.length_a   1.000
_cell.length_b   1.000
_cell.length_c   1.000
_cell.angle_alpha   90.00
_cell.angle_beta   90.00
_cell.angle_gamma   90.00
#
_symmetry.space_group_name_H-M   'P 1'
#
loop_
_entity.id
_entity.type
_entity.pdbx_description
1 polymer ?
#
loop_
_entity_poly.entity_id
_entity_poly.type
_entity_poly.pdbx_seq_one_letter_code
_entity_poly.pdbx_strand_id
1 'polypeptide(L)'
;MAQFCVDIADADVDRVITAMCANYKYQTYVPNPNFDPELPEDPDTNPKYITNPETPYQFVNRMGRDFLINNTVSYELKKEKEAVPKPSAPNITDPQNP
;
A
#
# COMPACT_ATOMS: atom_id res chain seq x y z
N MET A 1 -5.27 -14.30 -18.80
CA MET A 1 -4.65 -13.37 -17.83
C MET A 1 -3.13 -13.44 -17.95
N ALA A 2 -2.47 -12.32 -17.81
CA ALA A 2 -1.02 -12.24 -17.81
C ALA A 2 -0.49 -12.17 -16.37
N GLN A 3 0.72 -12.67 -16.16
CA GLN A 3 1.42 -12.62 -14.88
C GLN A 3 2.78 -11.99 -15.09
N PHE A 4 3.20 -11.17 -14.13
CA PHE A 4 4.56 -10.68 -14.05
C PHE A 4 5.32 -11.51 -13.02
N CYS A 5 6.37 -12.18 -13.44
CA CYS A 5 7.14 -13.05 -12.59
C CYS A 5 8.61 -12.63 -12.59
N VAL A 6 9.23 -12.72 -11.43
CA VAL A 6 10.68 -12.57 -11.26
C VAL A 6 11.21 -13.79 -10.54
N ASP A 7 12.42 -14.20 -10.88
CA ASP A 7 13.07 -15.32 -10.21
C ASP A 7 14.00 -14.78 -9.12
N ILE A 8 13.89 -15.37 -7.93
CA ILE A 8 14.75 -15.04 -6.80
C ILE A 8 15.52 -16.32 -6.44
N ALA A 9 16.85 -16.23 -6.39
CA ALA A 9 17.66 -17.35 -5.97
C ALA A 9 17.24 -17.81 -4.57
N ASP A 10 17.15 -19.13 -4.36
CA ASP A 10 16.66 -19.70 -3.10
C ASP A 10 17.41 -19.15 -1.88
N ALA A 11 18.73 -18.95 -2.00
CA ALA A 11 19.56 -18.40 -0.94
C ALA A 11 19.22 -16.95 -0.57
N ASP A 12 18.53 -16.22 -1.45
CA ASP A 12 18.21 -14.81 -1.26
C ASP A 12 16.76 -14.55 -0.89
N VAL A 13 15.90 -15.56 -0.92
CA VAL A 13 14.46 -15.39 -0.65
C VAL A 13 14.21 -14.79 0.73
N ASP A 14 14.82 -15.34 1.76
CA ASP A 14 14.61 -14.88 3.13
C ASP A 14 15.09 -13.44 3.34
N ARG A 15 16.21 -13.06 2.75
CA ARG A 15 16.71 -11.69 2.88
C ARG A 15 15.82 -10.69 2.15
N VAL A 16 15.22 -11.06 1.02
CA VAL A 16 14.26 -10.21 0.29
C VAL A 16 12.99 -10.03 1.12
N ILE A 17 12.43 -11.13 1.62
CA ILE A 17 11.22 -11.08 2.46
C ILE A 17 11.45 -10.26 3.72
N THR A 18 12.60 -10.46 4.40
CA THR A 18 12.95 -9.70 5.60
C THR A 18 13.05 -8.21 5.30
N ALA A 19 13.71 -7.83 4.22
CA ALA A 19 13.88 -6.44 3.82
C ALA A 19 12.53 -5.77 3.50
N MET A 20 11.68 -6.45 2.74
CA MET A 20 10.36 -5.94 2.39
C MET A 20 9.47 -5.77 3.63
N CYS A 21 9.47 -6.75 4.53
CA CYS A 21 8.71 -6.68 5.76
C CYS A 21 9.19 -5.54 6.67
N ALA A 22 10.49 -5.31 6.75
CA ALA A 22 11.07 -4.22 7.54
C ALA A 22 10.74 -2.85 6.93
N ASN A 23 10.90 -2.72 5.61
CA ASN A 23 10.68 -1.44 4.92
C ASN A 23 9.22 -1.00 4.92
N TYR A 24 8.29 -1.95 4.81
CA TYR A 24 6.86 -1.67 4.74
C TYR A 24 6.12 -2.02 6.02
N LYS A 25 6.84 -2.26 7.12
CA LYS A 25 6.31 -2.42 8.49
C LYS A 25 5.30 -3.55 8.61
N TYR A 26 5.66 -4.74 8.13
CA TYR A 26 4.84 -5.93 8.34
C TYR A 26 4.61 -6.16 9.85
N GLN A 27 3.36 -6.45 10.22
CA GLN A 27 2.98 -6.71 11.60
C GLN A 27 2.88 -8.20 11.85
N THR A 28 3.74 -8.74 12.72
CA THR A 28 3.68 -10.16 13.12
C THR A 28 2.42 -10.47 13.89
N TYR A 29 1.97 -9.51 14.70
CA TYR A 29 0.73 -9.61 15.48
C TYR A 29 -0.19 -8.47 15.10
N VAL A 30 -1.47 -8.77 15.00
CA VAL A 30 -2.52 -7.82 14.63
C VAL A 30 -3.64 -7.86 15.66
N PRO A 31 -4.44 -6.79 15.80
CA PRO A 31 -5.60 -6.82 16.68
C PRO A 31 -6.53 -7.96 16.33
N ASN A 32 -7.04 -8.65 17.35
CA ASN A 32 -8.01 -9.72 17.20
C ASN A 32 -9.41 -9.12 16.92
N PRO A 33 -10.01 -9.35 15.74
CA PRO A 33 -11.35 -8.82 15.44
C PRO A 33 -12.45 -9.41 16.33
N ASN A 34 -12.19 -10.56 16.96
CA ASN A 34 -13.12 -11.23 17.86
C ASN A 34 -12.86 -10.92 19.34
N PHE A 35 -11.94 -10.00 19.63
CA PHE A 35 -11.69 -9.58 21.01
C PHE A 35 -12.94 -8.94 21.62
N ASP A 36 -13.35 -9.44 22.81
CA ASP A 36 -14.48 -8.89 23.55
C ASP A 36 -13.96 -7.97 24.66
N PRO A 37 -14.16 -6.64 24.54
CA PRO A 37 -13.66 -5.69 25.52
C PRO A 37 -14.41 -5.76 26.86
N GLU A 38 -15.57 -6.42 26.91
CA GLU A 38 -16.36 -6.61 28.13
C GLU A 38 -15.85 -7.77 29.00
N LEU A 39 -15.02 -8.63 28.44
CA LEU A 39 -14.41 -9.75 29.13
C LEU A 39 -12.95 -9.47 29.45
N PRO A 40 -12.39 -10.12 30.49
CA PRO A 40 -10.96 -10.02 30.76
C PRO A 40 -10.13 -10.52 29.57
N GLU A 41 -9.03 -9.85 29.28
CA GLU A 41 -8.07 -10.33 28.29
C GLU A 41 -7.47 -11.65 28.79
N ASP A 42 -7.51 -12.67 27.93
CA ASP A 42 -6.93 -13.98 28.19
C ASP A 42 -6.29 -14.49 26.89
N PRO A 43 -5.00 -14.87 26.91
CA PRO A 43 -4.33 -15.33 25.69
C PRO A 43 -4.94 -16.59 25.08
N ASP A 44 -5.67 -17.37 25.86
CA ASP A 44 -6.29 -18.61 25.38
C ASP A 44 -7.74 -18.45 24.93
N THR A 45 -8.53 -17.60 25.64
CA THR A 45 -9.98 -17.47 25.41
C THR A 45 -10.40 -16.12 24.87
N ASN A 46 -9.63 -15.07 25.13
CA ASN A 46 -9.95 -13.70 24.69
C ASN A 46 -8.66 -12.91 24.42
N PRO A 47 -7.85 -13.33 23.45
CA PRO A 47 -6.63 -12.61 23.12
C PRO A 47 -6.93 -11.27 22.47
N LYS A 48 -6.23 -10.23 22.88
CA LYS A 48 -6.33 -8.90 22.30
C LYS A 48 -5.63 -8.82 20.94
N TYR A 49 -4.55 -9.57 20.79
CA TYR A 49 -3.76 -9.67 19.56
C TYR A 49 -3.63 -11.13 19.14
N ILE A 50 -3.59 -11.34 17.84
CA ILE A 50 -3.40 -12.66 17.23
C ILE A 50 -2.25 -12.59 16.24
N THR A 51 -1.68 -13.74 15.90
CA THR A 51 -0.72 -13.83 14.79
C THR A 51 -1.39 -13.33 13.52
N ASN A 52 -0.68 -12.51 12.76
CA ASN A 52 -1.19 -11.99 11.51
C ASN A 52 -1.55 -13.15 10.56
N PRO A 53 -2.83 -13.27 10.12
CA PRO A 53 -3.20 -14.32 9.18
C PRO A 53 -2.55 -14.16 7.81
N GLU A 54 -2.14 -12.93 7.43
CA GLU A 54 -1.32 -12.73 6.25
C GLU A 54 0.12 -13.08 6.57
N THR A 55 0.68 -14.05 5.86
CA THR A 55 2.09 -14.45 6.04
C THR A 55 3.01 -13.39 5.42
N PRO A 56 4.32 -13.38 5.80
CA PRO A 56 5.29 -12.50 5.13
C PRO A 56 5.32 -12.64 3.61
N TYR A 57 5.20 -13.85 3.08
CA TYR A 57 5.14 -14.10 1.64
C TYR A 57 3.91 -13.44 0.99
N GLN A 58 2.75 -13.64 1.61
CA GLN A 58 1.51 -13.03 1.15
C GLN A 58 1.59 -11.50 1.20
N PHE A 59 2.21 -10.96 2.24
CA PHE A 59 2.42 -9.54 2.41
C PHE A 59 3.28 -8.96 1.27
N VAL A 60 4.41 -9.59 0.96
CA VAL A 60 5.30 -9.16 -0.13
C VAL A 60 4.58 -9.25 -1.48
N ASN A 61 3.82 -10.32 -1.69
CA ASN A 61 3.04 -10.49 -2.91
C ASN A 61 1.99 -9.39 -3.07
N ARG A 62 1.31 -9.04 -1.98
CA ARG A 62 0.34 -7.93 -1.96
C ARG A 62 1.02 -6.59 -2.24
N MET A 63 2.22 -6.35 -1.68
CA MET A 63 2.98 -5.13 -1.96
C MET A 63 3.31 -5.01 -3.44
N GLY A 64 3.70 -6.12 -4.09
CA GLY A 64 3.96 -6.14 -5.53
C GLY A 64 2.71 -5.82 -6.34
N ARG A 65 1.59 -6.41 -5.98
CA ARG A 65 0.29 -6.13 -6.62
C ARG A 65 -0.08 -4.64 -6.48
N ASP A 66 0.01 -4.11 -5.27
CA ASP A 66 -0.34 -2.72 -5.00
C ASP A 66 0.59 -1.74 -5.72
N PHE A 67 1.87 -2.09 -5.85
CA PHE A 67 2.82 -1.32 -6.63
C PHE A 67 2.36 -1.17 -8.09
N LEU A 68 1.96 -2.26 -8.71
CA LEU A 68 1.47 -2.24 -10.10
C LEU A 68 0.16 -1.45 -10.23
N ILE A 69 -0.77 -1.67 -9.32
CA ILE A 69 -2.06 -0.94 -9.31
C ILE A 69 -1.82 0.56 -9.14
N ASN A 70 -1.05 0.95 -8.14
CA ASN A 70 -0.82 2.37 -7.81
C ASN A 70 -0.10 3.10 -8.93
N ASN A 71 0.87 2.46 -9.57
CA ASN A 71 1.57 3.05 -10.71
C ASN A 71 0.64 3.26 -11.90
N THR A 72 -0.22 2.29 -12.18
CA THR A 72 -1.19 2.37 -13.27
C THR A 72 -2.18 3.50 -13.01
N VAL A 73 -2.79 3.52 -11.83
CA VAL A 73 -3.78 4.54 -11.46
C VAL A 73 -3.16 5.95 -11.47
N SER A 74 -1.97 6.09 -10.92
CA SER A 74 -1.26 7.38 -10.87
C SER A 74 -0.98 7.92 -12.28
N TYR A 75 -0.58 7.05 -13.20
CA TYR A 75 -0.34 7.44 -14.58
C TYR A 75 -1.62 7.90 -15.28
N GLU A 76 -2.70 7.15 -15.11
CA GLU A 76 -3.98 7.46 -15.74
C GLU A 76 -4.58 8.77 -15.21
N LEU A 77 -4.49 9.00 -13.90
CA LEU A 77 -4.91 10.27 -13.29
C LEU A 77 -4.11 11.46 -13.83
N LYS A 78 -2.80 11.26 -13.99
CA LYS A 78 -1.94 12.30 -14.59
C LYS A 78 -2.37 12.63 -16.02
N LYS A 79 -2.70 11.62 -16.80
CA LYS A 79 -3.18 11.79 -18.18
C LYS A 79 -4.52 12.52 -18.22
N GLU A 80 -5.43 12.22 -17.34
CA GLU A 80 -6.71 12.92 -17.22
C GLU A 80 -6.51 14.40 -16.90
N LYS A 81 -5.61 14.72 -15.98
CA LYS A 81 -5.28 16.11 -15.64
C LYS A 81 -4.68 16.86 -16.82
N GLU A 82 -3.83 16.22 -17.59
CA GLU A 82 -3.24 16.82 -18.80
C GLU A 82 -4.29 17.07 -19.90
N ALA A 83 -5.31 16.22 -19.96
CA ALA A 83 -6.38 16.33 -20.95
C ALA A 83 -7.40 17.42 -20.61
N VAL A 84 -7.51 17.84 -19.34
CA VAL A 84 -8.41 18.90 -18.92
C VAL A 84 -7.84 20.24 -19.36
N PRO A 85 -8.58 21.05 -20.16
CA PRO A 85 -8.12 22.37 -20.54
C PRO A 85 -7.91 23.27 -19.31
N LYS A 86 -6.78 23.95 -19.27
CA LYS A 86 -6.54 24.95 -18.23
C LYS A 86 -7.43 26.15 -18.48
N PRO A 87 -8.04 26.72 -17.43
CA PRO A 87 -8.75 28.00 -17.61
C PRO A 87 -7.80 29.07 -18.15
N SER A 88 -8.27 29.87 -19.07
CA SER A 88 -7.49 30.99 -19.53
C SER A 88 -7.40 32.07 -18.45
N ALA A 89 -6.26 32.72 -18.37
CA ALA A 89 -6.11 33.86 -17.47
C ALA A 89 -7.09 34.98 -17.87
N PRO A 90 -7.76 35.64 -16.89
CA PRO A 90 -8.60 36.75 -17.19
C PRO A 90 -7.75 37.87 -17.79
N ASN A 91 -8.32 38.56 -18.77
CA ASN A 91 -7.65 39.71 -19.39
C ASN A 91 -7.83 40.93 -18.51
N ILE A 92 -6.90 41.12 -17.58
CA ILE A 92 -6.90 42.29 -16.68
C ILE A 92 -5.68 43.13 -17.02
N THR A 93 -5.90 44.38 -17.37
CA THR A 93 -4.83 45.31 -17.71
C THR A 93 -4.84 46.50 -16.74
N ASP A 94 -3.66 46.99 -16.42
CA ASP A 94 -3.51 48.20 -15.63
C ASP A 94 -3.30 49.38 -16.61
N PRO A 95 -4.26 50.33 -16.72
CA PRO A 95 -4.11 51.45 -17.63
C PRO A 95 -2.98 52.43 -17.26
N GLN A 96 -2.50 52.35 -16.00
CA GLN A 96 -1.37 53.17 -15.56
C GLN A 96 -0.02 52.50 -15.78
N ASN A 97 -0.01 51.17 -16.00
CA ASN A 97 1.20 50.39 -16.21
C ASN A 97 0.91 49.28 -17.23
N PRO A 98 0.64 49.65 -18.48
CA PRO A 98 0.28 48.68 -19.52
C PRO A 98 1.41 47.72 -19.91
#